data_cf34767a94f47405b50664b490dd29e9
#
_entry.id   cf34767a94f47405b50664b490dd29e9
#
_cell.length_a   1.000
_cell.length_b   1.000
_cell.length_c   1.000
_cell.angle_alpha   90.00
_cell.angle_beta   90.00
_cell.angle_gamma   90.00
#
_symmetry.space_group_name_H-M   'P 1'
#
loop_
_entity.id
_entity.type
_entity.pdbx_description
1 polymer ?
#
loop_
_entity_poly.entity_id
_entity_poly.type
_entity_poly.pdbx_seq_one_letter_code
_entity_poly.pdbx_strand_id
1 'polypeptide(L)'
;MGSLKSGPMTFLDKLAAAQQKNGSMLCVGLDPEPARFPGGYKGDAASIYDFCARIVDATADLVIAFKPQIAYFAAHRAEAQLEQLMEHMRRNAPHVPVILDAKRGDIGSTAEQYALEAFERYGADAVTLSPFMGFDSVAPYLKHEGKGAFLLCRTSNPGGADL
;
A
#
# COMPACT_ATOMS: atom_id res chain seq x y z
N MET A 1 27.43 -1.15 23.38
CA MET A 1 26.07 -0.61 23.59
C MET A 1 25.87 0.50 22.58
N GLY A 2 25.32 0.18 21.41
CA GLY A 2 25.05 1.16 20.36
C GLY A 2 23.79 1.94 20.68
N SER A 3 23.90 3.26 20.70
CA SER A 3 22.78 4.21 20.87
C SER A 3 21.74 3.95 19.79
N LEU A 4 20.53 3.57 20.20
CA LEU A 4 19.37 3.49 19.34
C LEU A 4 19.13 4.90 18.77
N LYS A 5 19.24 5.05 17.46
CA LYS A 5 18.88 6.29 16.75
C LYS A 5 17.39 6.53 16.99
N SER A 6 17.05 7.58 17.71
CA SER A 6 15.67 8.04 17.98
C SER A 6 15.07 8.78 16.78
N GLY A 7 15.10 8.18 15.61
CA GLY A 7 14.40 8.67 14.42
C GLY A 7 13.05 7.95 14.24
N PRO A 8 12.14 8.49 13.44
CA PRO A 8 10.92 7.79 13.07
C PRO A 8 11.26 6.45 12.39
N MET A 9 10.50 5.40 12.73
CA MET A 9 10.70 4.06 12.19
C MET A 9 10.48 4.07 10.67
N THR A 10 11.48 3.59 9.93
CA THR A 10 11.40 3.52 8.47
C THR A 10 10.50 2.37 8.00
N PHE A 11 10.10 2.39 6.73
CA PHE A 11 9.37 1.27 6.11
C PHE A 11 10.09 -0.07 6.31
N LEU A 12 11.41 -0.09 6.11
CA LEU A 12 12.21 -1.31 6.26
C LEU A 12 12.26 -1.78 7.72
N ASP A 13 12.34 -0.86 8.67
CA ASP A 13 12.29 -1.19 10.10
C ASP A 13 10.94 -1.79 10.49
N LYS A 14 9.83 -1.21 9.99
CA LYS A 14 8.48 -1.75 10.19
C LYS A 14 8.33 -3.12 9.58
N LEU A 15 8.83 -3.32 8.35
CA LEU A 15 8.76 -4.60 7.64
C LEU A 15 9.51 -5.68 8.41
N ALA A 16 10.74 -5.40 8.86
CA ALA A 16 11.53 -6.31 9.66
C ALA A 16 10.86 -6.64 11.01
N ALA A 17 10.31 -5.63 11.68
CA ALA A 17 9.60 -5.81 12.94
C ALA A 17 8.33 -6.67 12.78
N ALA A 18 7.55 -6.45 11.72
CA ALA A 18 6.37 -7.25 11.41
C ALA A 18 6.75 -8.71 11.11
N GLN A 19 7.81 -8.93 10.33
CA GLN A 19 8.34 -10.26 10.04
C GLN A 19 8.75 -10.98 11.32
N GLN A 20 9.50 -10.32 12.19
CA GLN A 20 9.93 -10.92 13.45
C GLN A 20 8.75 -11.24 14.38
N LYS A 21 7.79 -10.31 14.48
CA LYS A 21 6.63 -10.45 15.36
C LYS A 21 5.69 -11.58 14.92
N ASN A 22 5.37 -11.62 13.62
CA ASN A 22 4.37 -12.54 13.07
C ASN A 22 4.98 -13.86 12.52
N GLY A 23 6.32 -13.96 12.46
CA GLY A 23 7.02 -15.15 11.95
C GLY A 23 6.64 -15.51 10.51
N SER A 24 6.33 -14.54 9.67
CA SER A 24 5.69 -14.71 8.36
C SER A 24 6.40 -13.90 7.28
N MET A 25 6.16 -14.27 6.02
CA MET A 25 6.53 -13.51 4.81
C MET A 25 5.28 -13.16 3.98
N LEU A 26 4.08 -13.34 4.53
CA LEU A 26 2.82 -13.14 3.82
C LEU A 26 2.51 -11.64 3.69
N CYS A 27 2.20 -11.21 2.46
CA CYS A 27 1.58 -9.92 2.17
C CYS A 27 0.15 -10.14 1.69
N VAL A 28 -0.83 -9.51 2.33
CA VAL A 28 -2.24 -9.62 1.92
C VAL A 28 -2.60 -8.46 1.00
N GLY A 29 -2.98 -8.78 -0.25
CA GLY A 29 -3.55 -7.83 -1.20
C GLY A 29 -5.02 -7.52 -0.88
N LEU A 30 -5.40 -6.25 -0.98
CA LEU A 30 -6.78 -5.78 -0.80
C LEU A 30 -7.25 -5.15 -2.11
N ASP A 31 -7.80 -6.02 -2.96
CA ASP A 31 -8.25 -5.72 -4.32
C ASP A 31 -9.78 -5.94 -4.38
N PRO A 32 -10.59 -5.06 -3.76
CA PRO A 32 -12.03 -5.29 -3.58
C PRO A 32 -12.80 -5.20 -4.89
N GLU A 33 -13.38 -6.31 -5.30
CA GLU A 33 -14.27 -6.41 -6.45
C GLU A 33 -15.70 -6.78 -5.97
N PRO A 34 -16.61 -5.82 -5.82
CA PRO A 34 -17.92 -6.06 -5.19
C PRO A 34 -18.73 -7.20 -5.83
N ALA A 35 -18.60 -7.39 -7.15
CA ALA A 35 -19.27 -8.48 -7.86
C ALA A 35 -18.85 -9.88 -7.36
N ARG A 36 -17.66 -9.99 -6.76
CA ARG A 36 -17.08 -11.24 -6.23
C ARG A 36 -17.18 -11.39 -4.72
N PHE A 37 -17.75 -10.40 -4.04
CA PHE A 37 -17.90 -10.48 -2.59
C PHE A 37 -18.83 -11.63 -2.20
N PRO A 38 -18.60 -12.29 -1.06
CA PRO A 38 -19.45 -13.37 -0.58
C PRO A 38 -20.74 -12.85 0.10
N GLY A 39 -21.78 -13.69 0.09
CA GLY A 39 -22.97 -13.47 0.90
C GLY A 39 -23.65 -12.13 0.70
N GLY A 40 -23.99 -11.47 1.80
CA GLY A 40 -24.68 -10.19 1.82
C GLY A 40 -23.88 -8.98 1.32
N TYR A 41 -22.56 -9.13 1.10
CA TYR A 41 -21.72 -8.08 0.52
C TYR A 41 -21.76 -8.04 -1.02
N LYS A 42 -22.31 -9.07 -1.66
CA LYS A 42 -22.22 -9.24 -3.12
C LYS A 42 -22.87 -8.09 -3.88
N GLY A 43 -22.09 -7.46 -4.75
CA GLY A 43 -22.51 -6.36 -5.61
C GLY A 43 -22.60 -4.99 -4.94
N ASP A 44 -22.34 -4.90 -3.64
CA ASP A 44 -22.46 -3.66 -2.88
C ASP A 44 -21.10 -2.95 -2.74
N ALA A 45 -20.88 -1.91 -3.56
CA ALA A 45 -19.70 -1.07 -3.46
C ALA A 45 -19.60 -0.24 -2.16
N ALA A 46 -20.73 0.01 -1.49
CA ALA A 46 -20.73 0.70 -0.20
C ALA A 46 -20.11 -0.15 0.92
N SER A 47 -20.04 -1.46 0.72
CA SER A 47 -19.47 -2.43 1.68
C SER A 47 -17.96 -2.68 1.49
N ILE A 48 -17.28 -1.98 0.58
CA ILE A 48 -15.85 -2.19 0.31
C ILE A 48 -15.01 -2.04 1.58
N TYR A 49 -15.23 -0.97 2.34
CA TYR A 49 -14.52 -0.74 3.59
C TYR A 49 -14.75 -1.87 4.61
N ASP A 50 -16.01 -2.19 4.92
CA ASP A 50 -16.32 -3.21 5.93
C ASP A 50 -15.75 -4.59 5.54
N PHE A 51 -15.87 -4.96 4.27
CA PHE A 51 -15.28 -6.21 3.76
C PHE A 51 -13.77 -6.24 3.92
N CYS A 52 -13.06 -5.19 3.49
CA CYS A 52 -11.60 -5.12 3.61
C CYS A 52 -11.12 -5.03 5.06
N ALA A 53 -11.81 -4.27 5.91
CA ALA A 53 -11.48 -4.15 7.33
C ALA A 53 -11.55 -5.50 8.05
N ARG A 54 -12.56 -6.32 7.76
CA ARG A 54 -12.66 -7.70 8.31
C ARG A 54 -11.51 -8.60 7.86
N ILE A 55 -11.01 -8.44 6.62
CA ILE A 55 -9.83 -9.16 6.16
C ILE A 55 -8.60 -8.71 6.94
N VAL A 56 -8.43 -7.40 7.14
CA VAL A 56 -7.33 -6.85 7.94
C VAL A 56 -7.37 -7.43 9.37
N ASP A 57 -8.52 -7.37 10.03
CA ASP A 57 -8.67 -7.85 11.41
C ASP A 57 -8.40 -9.35 11.54
N ALA A 58 -8.79 -10.14 10.52
CA ALA A 58 -8.59 -11.58 10.51
C ALA A 58 -7.15 -12.02 10.17
N THR A 59 -6.30 -11.12 9.67
CA THR A 59 -4.97 -11.49 9.17
C THR A 59 -3.82 -10.65 9.72
N ALA A 60 -4.10 -9.67 10.57
CA ALA A 60 -3.09 -8.74 11.09
C ALA A 60 -1.93 -9.40 11.86
N ASP A 61 -2.18 -10.56 12.48
CA ASP A 61 -1.20 -11.37 13.20
C ASP A 61 -0.46 -12.39 12.32
N LEU A 62 -0.82 -12.46 11.04
CA LEU A 62 -0.29 -13.44 10.08
C LEU A 62 0.57 -12.79 8.97
N VAL A 63 0.52 -11.47 8.81
CA VAL A 63 1.12 -10.79 7.66
C VAL A 63 2.31 -9.91 8.03
N ILE A 64 3.17 -9.65 7.05
CA ILE A 64 4.24 -8.63 7.16
C ILE A 64 3.86 -7.31 6.52
N ALA A 65 2.86 -7.29 5.64
CA ALA A 65 2.35 -6.08 5.00
C ALA A 65 0.92 -6.26 4.51
N PHE A 66 0.17 -5.16 4.45
CA PHE A 66 -1.05 -5.05 3.65
C PHE A 66 -0.77 -4.25 2.38
N LYS A 67 -1.45 -4.63 1.28
CA LYS A 67 -1.24 -3.97 -0.01
C LYS A 67 -2.58 -3.66 -0.70
N PRO A 68 -3.27 -2.57 -0.31
CA PRO A 68 -4.46 -2.12 -1.02
C PRO A 68 -4.11 -1.62 -2.44
N GLN A 69 -4.94 -2.01 -3.42
CA GLN A 69 -4.81 -1.60 -4.81
C GLN A 69 -5.76 -0.46 -5.12
N ILE A 70 -5.21 0.74 -5.34
CA ILE A 70 -5.99 1.99 -5.51
C ILE A 70 -7.03 1.92 -6.65
N ALA A 71 -6.74 1.20 -7.72
CA ALA A 71 -7.62 1.12 -8.89
C ALA A 71 -9.00 0.52 -8.55
N TYR A 72 -9.06 -0.45 -7.64
CA TYR A 72 -10.32 -1.07 -7.23
C TYR A 72 -11.20 -0.12 -6.41
N PHE A 73 -10.61 0.79 -5.67
CA PHE A 73 -11.34 1.81 -4.93
C PHE A 73 -11.79 2.94 -5.87
N ALA A 74 -10.89 3.46 -6.69
CA ALA A 74 -11.18 4.54 -7.64
C ALA A 74 -12.27 4.16 -8.66
N ALA A 75 -12.26 2.94 -9.19
CA ALA A 75 -13.27 2.44 -10.11
C ALA A 75 -14.69 2.47 -9.53
N HIS A 76 -14.83 2.39 -8.21
CA HIS A 76 -16.10 2.40 -7.49
C HIS A 76 -16.38 3.73 -6.77
N ARG A 77 -15.59 4.80 -7.00
CA ARG A 77 -15.70 6.08 -6.28
C ARG A 77 -15.61 5.89 -4.75
N ALA A 78 -14.74 4.96 -4.34
CA ALA A 78 -14.58 4.52 -2.96
C ALA A 78 -13.29 5.03 -2.30
N GLU A 79 -12.74 6.17 -2.77
CA GLU A 79 -11.50 6.75 -2.23
C GLU A 79 -11.65 7.09 -0.74
N ALA A 80 -12.82 7.57 -0.32
CA ALA A 80 -13.11 7.81 1.10
C ALA A 80 -13.07 6.50 1.92
N GLN A 81 -13.53 5.39 1.35
CA GLN A 81 -13.44 4.07 1.99
C GLN A 81 -12.00 3.57 2.06
N LEU A 82 -11.16 3.90 1.06
CA LEU A 82 -9.72 3.62 1.13
C LEU A 82 -9.06 4.42 2.27
N GLU A 83 -9.37 5.70 2.42
CA GLU A 83 -8.85 6.52 3.52
C GLU A 83 -9.27 5.94 4.89
N GLN A 84 -10.52 5.53 5.05
CA GLN A 84 -11.01 4.86 6.25
C GLN A 84 -10.27 3.54 6.52
N LEU A 85 -10.00 2.75 5.47
CA LEU A 85 -9.27 1.50 5.57
C LEU A 85 -7.80 1.72 5.97
N MET A 86 -7.15 2.73 5.42
CA MET A 86 -5.79 3.10 5.79
C MET A 86 -5.71 3.50 7.27
N GLU A 87 -6.70 4.25 7.75
CA GLU A 87 -6.78 4.61 9.18
C GLU A 87 -7.09 3.40 10.06
N HIS A 88 -7.96 2.49 9.61
CA HIS A 88 -8.26 1.23 10.30
C HIS A 88 -6.99 0.38 10.48
N MET A 89 -6.21 0.18 9.42
CA MET A 89 -4.94 -0.56 9.48
C MET A 89 -3.95 0.10 10.44
N ARG A 90 -3.85 1.43 10.41
CA ARG A 90 -2.96 2.19 11.30
C ARG A 90 -3.32 2.03 12.77
N ARG A 91 -4.62 1.95 13.12
CA ARG A 91 -5.10 1.79 14.51
C ARG A 91 -5.01 0.35 14.99
N ASN A 92 -5.45 -0.60 14.17
CA ASN A 92 -5.67 -1.99 14.59
C ASN A 92 -4.46 -2.89 14.34
N ALA A 93 -3.61 -2.53 13.36
CA ALA A 93 -2.39 -3.26 13.01
C ALA A 93 -1.18 -2.32 12.86
N PRO A 94 -0.86 -1.46 13.86
CA PRO A 94 0.16 -0.41 13.75
C PRO A 94 1.56 -0.92 13.45
N HIS A 95 1.83 -2.20 13.74
CA HIS A 95 3.10 -2.87 13.49
C HIS A 95 3.23 -3.42 12.07
N VAL A 96 2.13 -3.48 11.30
CA VAL A 96 2.12 -3.98 9.92
C VAL A 96 2.20 -2.79 8.96
N PRO A 97 3.25 -2.68 8.12
CA PRO A 97 3.33 -1.62 7.13
C PRO A 97 2.30 -1.79 6.03
N VAL A 98 1.91 -0.65 5.44
CA VAL A 98 0.98 -0.62 4.30
C VAL A 98 1.68 -0.15 3.04
N ILE A 99 1.58 -0.95 1.98
CA ILE A 99 2.10 -0.65 0.65
C ILE A 99 0.92 -0.23 -0.24
N LEU A 100 0.88 1.03 -0.67
CA LEU A 100 -0.14 1.46 -1.63
C LEU A 100 0.24 0.98 -3.04
N ASP A 101 -0.55 0.04 -3.58
CA ASP A 101 -0.33 -0.43 -4.94
C ASP A 101 -1.01 0.52 -5.94
N ALA A 102 -0.25 1.50 -6.42
CA ALA A 102 -0.73 2.59 -7.27
C ALA A 102 -0.08 2.61 -8.65
N LYS A 103 1.10 2.01 -8.79
CA LYS A 103 1.89 1.96 -10.04
C LYS A 103 1.99 3.33 -10.72
N ARG A 104 2.24 4.38 -9.90
CA ARG A 104 2.38 5.76 -10.41
C ARG A 104 3.64 5.88 -11.28
N GLY A 105 3.61 6.76 -12.25
CA GLY A 105 4.73 6.96 -13.18
C GLY A 105 4.51 8.22 -14.00
N ASP A 106 4.75 9.38 -13.38
CA ASP A 106 4.65 10.68 -13.99
C ASP A 106 5.87 11.53 -13.61
N ILE A 107 6.02 12.71 -14.19
CA ILE A 107 7.19 13.59 -14.02
C ILE A 107 6.83 14.92 -13.41
N GLY A 108 7.84 15.65 -12.91
CA GLY A 108 7.73 17.02 -12.43
C GLY A 108 6.70 17.17 -11.30
N SER A 109 5.92 18.23 -11.33
CA SER A 109 4.91 18.54 -10.32
C SER A 109 3.82 17.47 -10.21
N THR A 110 3.49 16.76 -11.28
CA THR A 110 2.51 15.66 -11.23
C THR A 110 3.03 14.51 -10.38
N ALA A 111 4.29 14.13 -10.51
CA ALA A 111 4.90 13.10 -9.67
C ALA A 111 4.95 13.53 -8.19
N GLU A 112 5.18 14.82 -7.91
CA GLU A 112 5.09 15.37 -6.55
C GLU A 112 3.68 15.26 -5.96
N GLN A 113 2.62 15.55 -6.75
CA GLN A 113 1.24 15.40 -6.29
C GLN A 113 0.89 13.94 -5.99
N TYR A 114 1.37 12.99 -6.79
CA TYR A 114 1.18 11.56 -6.50
C TYR A 114 1.97 11.08 -5.28
N ALA A 115 3.14 11.66 -5.01
CA ALA A 115 3.87 11.35 -3.78
C ALA A 115 3.11 11.85 -2.53
N LEU A 116 2.54 13.07 -2.58
CA LEU A 116 1.66 13.61 -1.54
C LEU A 116 0.41 12.74 -1.36
N GLU A 117 -0.23 12.32 -2.46
CA GLU A 117 -1.37 11.40 -2.42
C GLU A 117 -1.02 10.13 -1.63
N ALA A 118 0.10 9.47 -1.97
CA ALA A 118 0.48 8.20 -1.36
C ALA A 118 0.86 8.35 0.13
N PHE A 119 1.69 9.35 0.45
CA PHE A 119 2.34 9.43 1.76
C PHE A 119 1.66 10.35 2.75
N GLU A 120 0.96 11.39 2.29
CA GLU A 120 0.25 12.32 3.17
C GLU A 120 -1.24 12.01 3.22
N ARG A 121 -1.93 11.93 2.07
CA ARG A 121 -3.36 11.65 2.04
C ARG A 121 -3.67 10.26 2.55
N TYR A 122 -3.06 9.23 1.99
CA TYR A 122 -3.29 7.85 2.39
C TYR A 122 -2.38 7.39 3.54
N GLY A 123 -1.29 8.08 3.82
CA GLY A 123 -0.37 7.74 4.90
C GLY A 123 0.32 6.39 4.72
N ALA A 124 0.52 5.95 3.46
CA ALA A 124 1.18 4.68 3.17
C ALA A 124 2.64 4.67 3.68
N ASP A 125 3.15 3.49 3.99
CA ASP A 125 4.56 3.30 4.34
C ASP A 125 5.43 3.10 3.10
N ALA A 126 4.86 2.55 2.02
CA ALA A 126 5.52 2.39 0.73
C ALA A 126 4.50 2.50 -0.42
N VAL A 127 4.99 2.69 -1.64
CA VAL A 127 4.19 2.79 -2.87
C VAL A 127 4.84 2.06 -4.02
N THR A 128 4.05 1.53 -4.96
CA THR A 128 4.56 0.94 -6.21
C THR A 128 4.64 1.99 -7.31
N LEU A 129 5.75 2.01 -8.06
CA LEU A 129 6.07 3.01 -9.08
C LEU A 129 6.50 2.35 -10.39
N SER A 130 6.13 2.98 -11.51
CA SER A 130 6.68 2.69 -12.82
C SER A 130 7.87 3.63 -13.11
N PRO A 131 9.11 3.12 -13.25
CA PRO A 131 10.27 3.95 -13.56
C PRO A 131 10.44 4.20 -15.07
N PHE A 132 9.44 3.91 -15.89
CA PHE A 132 9.54 3.97 -17.36
C PHE A 132 9.98 5.35 -17.87
N MET A 133 9.53 6.42 -17.21
CA MET A 133 9.90 7.79 -17.57
C MET A 133 11.26 8.25 -16.97
N GLY A 134 12.06 7.34 -16.42
CA GLY A 134 13.36 7.63 -15.86
C GLY A 134 13.34 8.01 -14.37
N PHE A 135 14.51 8.43 -13.85
CA PHE A 135 14.68 8.74 -12.44
C PHE A 135 13.78 9.89 -11.97
N ASP A 136 13.44 10.82 -12.85
CA ASP A 136 12.56 11.96 -12.54
C ASP A 136 11.17 11.52 -12.07
N SER A 137 10.71 10.33 -12.48
CA SER A 137 9.45 9.76 -12.05
C SER A 137 9.52 9.10 -10.67
N VAL A 138 10.71 8.91 -10.13
CA VAL A 138 10.97 8.24 -8.84
C VAL A 138 11.43 9.24 -7.77
N ALA A 139 12.27 10.20 -8.17
CA ALA A 139 12.93 11.16 -7.27
C ALA A 139 11.96 11.87 -6.27
N PRO A 140 10.75 12.32 -6.67
CA PRO A 140 9.81 12.95 -5.74
C PRO A 140 9.43 12.08 -4.55
N TYR A 141 9.27 10.77 -4.75
CA TYR A 141 8.91 9.84 -3.68
C TYR A 141 10.06 9.59 -2.70
N LEU A 142 11.30 9.63 -3.19
CA LEU A 142 12.49 9.43 -2.37
C LEU A 142 12.79 10.62 -1.44
N LYS A 143 12.14 11.77 -1.64
CA LYS A 143 12.21 12.92 -0.72
C LYS A 143 11.47 12.69 0.60
N HIS A 144 10.57 11.71 0.64
CA HIS A 144 9.78 11.38 1.84
C HIS A 144 10.57 10.41 2.73
N GLU A 145 11.22 10.95 3.76
CA GLU A 145 12.06 10.20 4.68
C GLU A 145 11.30 9.03 5.34
N GLY A 146 11.96 7.89 5.45
CA GLY A 146 11.41 6.69 6.07
C GLY A 146 10.38 5.93 5.22
N LYS A 147 10.00 6.44 4.05
CA LYS A 147 9.06 5.78 3.13
C LYS A 147 9.78 4.84 2.15
N GLY A 148 9.04 3.85 1.63
CA GLY A 148 9.54 2.87 0.67
C GLY A 148 8.97 3.10 -0.74
N ALA A 149 9.74 2.65 -1.76
CA ALA A 149 9.28 2.62 -3.15
C ALA A 149 9.59 1.26 -3.76
N PHE A 150 8.59 0.62 -4.38
CA PHE A 150 8.75 -0.58 -5.17
C PHE A 150 8.74 -0.22 -6.65
N LEU A 151 9.87 -0.37 -7.32
CA LEU A 151 9.99 -0.08 -8.74
C LEU A 151 9.60 -1.29 -9.57
N LEU A 152 8.69 -1.10 -10.55
CA LEU A 152 8.39 -2.13 -11.54
C LEU A 152 9.63 -2.33 -12.43
N CYS A 153 10.14 -3.55 -12.47
CA CYS A 153 11.23 -3.94 -13.37
C CYS A 153 10.71 -4.95 -14.37
N ARG A 154 10.41 -6.17 -13.91
CA ARG A 154 9.74 -7.18 -14.70
C ARG A 154 8.47 -7.63 -14.00
N THR A 155 7.35 -7.64 -14.72
CA THR A 155 6.04 -8.02 -14.21
C THR A 155 5.66 -9.44 -14.62
N SER A 156 4.74 -10.09 -13.89
CA SER A 156 4.37 -11.49 -14.08
C SER A 156 3.36 -11.75 -15.20
N ASN A 157 2.77 -10.69 -15.76
CA ASN A 157 1.80 -10.77 -16.85
C ASN A 157 2.47 -11.19 -18.18
N PRO A 158 1.72 -11.75 -19.15
CA PRO A 158 2.28 -12.21 -20.43
C PRO A 158 3.12 -11.18 -21.16
N GLY A 159 2.71 -9.90 -21.20
CA GLY A 159 3.46 -8.79 -21.79
C GLY A 159 4.62 -8.24 -20.96
N GLY A 160 4.94 -8.85 -19.82
CA GLY A 160 6.03 -8.37 -18.93
C GLY A 160 7.45 -8.49 -19.51
N ALA A 161 7.59 -9.07 -20.70
CA ALA A 161 8.84 -9.20 -21.43
C ALA A 161 8.89 -8.36 -22.72
N ASP A 162 7.89 -7.51 -22.97
CA ASP A 162 7.80 -6.71 -24.20
C ASP A 162 8.63 -5.42 -24.12
N LEU A 163 9.12 -5.05 -22.93
CA LEU A 163 9.94 -3.87 -22.65
C LEU A 163 11.30 -4.26 -22.05
#